data_10db6768758d0f98f037a1176928c3d5
#
_entry.id   10db6768758d0f98f037a1176928c3d5
#
_cell.length_a   1.000
_cell.length_b   1.000
_cell.length_c   1.000
_cell.angle_alpha   90.00
_cell.angle_beta   90.00
_cell.angle_gamma   90.00
#
_symmetry.space_group_name_H-M   'P 1'
#
loop_
_entity.id
_entity.type
_entity.pdbx_description
1 polymer ?
#
loop_
_entity_poly.entity_id
_entity_poly.type
_entity_poly.pdbx_seq_one_letter_code
_entity_poly.pdbx_strand_id
1 'polypeptide(L)'
;MAGRNFLFVPGPTNVPDRVLRAMVVSMEDHRSPKFPALTNEMMPGLKKVFRTEHGTPFIFPSSGTGCWEAAVTNTLSPGDRVLAARFGQFSHLWIEMCTRLGLDVQIVDCEWGTGVPLQQYADILKADTGHKIKAVLACHNETATGVTSDIAGVREALDEAKHPALLFVD
;
A
#
# COMPACT_ATOMS: atom_id res chain seq x y z
N MET A 1 1.07 -29.24 -29.25
CA MET A 1 0.42 -27.92 -29.15
C MET A 1 0.64 -27.42 -27.74
N ALA A 2 1.26 -26.25 -27.55
CA ALA A 2 1.32 -25.63 -26.24
C ALA A 2 -0.07 -25.07 -25.94
N GLY A 3 -0.75 -25.66 -24.96
CA GLY A 3 -2.01 -25.12 -24.44
C GLY A 3 -1.79 -23.78 -23.74
N ARG A 4 -2.87 -23.11 -23.32
CA ARG A 4 -2.79 -21.91 -22.50
C ARG A 4 -2.32 -22.31 -21.10
N ASN A 5 -1.20 -21.74 -20.63
CA ASN A 5 -0.75 -21.93 -19.27
C ASN A 5 -1.54 -21.00 -18.35
N PHE A 6 -2.07 -21.54 -17.26
CA PHE A 6 -2.70 -20.78 -16.19
C PHE A 6 -1.77 -20.72 -14.99
N LEU A 7 -1.55 -19.52 -14.48
CA LEU A 7 -0.73 -19.30 -13.32
C LEU A 7 -1.61 -19.26 -12.06
N PHE A 8 -1.34 -20.17 -11.12
CA PHE A 8 -2.01 -20.25 -9.83
C PHE A 8 -1.09 -19.74 -8.72
N VAL A 9 -0.62 -18.52 -8.90
CA VAL A 9 0.28 -17.82 -7.96
C VAL A 9 -0.24 -16.39 -7.74
N PRO A 10 0.10 -15.75 -6.61
CA PRO A 10 -0.30 -14.37 -6.35
C PRO A 10 0.25 -13.36 -7.36
N GLY A 11 1.36 -13.71 -7.98
CA GLY A 11 2.02 -12.93 -9.04
C GLY A 11 3.33 -13.60 -9.50
N PRO A 12 3.69 -13.46 -10.77
CA PRO A 12 2.96 -12.84 -11.87
C PRO A 12 1.69 -13.61 -12.24
N THR A 13 0.68 -12.92 -12.77
CA THR A 13 -0.60 -13.53 -13.17
C THR A 13 -0.80 -13.48 -14.68
N ASN A 14 -1.75 -14.28 -15.17
CA ASN A 14 -2.17 -14.18 -16.57
C ASN A 14 -2.85 -12.83 -16.81
N VAL A 15 -2.38 -12.10 -17.82
CA VAL A 15 -3.01 -10.86 -18.25
C VAL A 15 -4.18 -11.21 -19.19
N PRO A 16 -5.39 -10.65 -18.96
CA PRO A 16 -6.53 -10.88 -19.84
C PRO A 16 -6.25 -10.43 -21.27
N ASP A 17 -6.71 -11.20 -22.26
CA ASP A 17 -6.47 -10.93 -23.69
C ASP A 17 -6.92 -9.52 -24.11
N ARG A 18 -7.97 -8.99 -23.50
CA ARG A 18 -8.46 -7.63 -23.76
C ARG A 18 -7.42 -6.59 -23.37
N VAL A 19 -6.73 -6.80 -22.23
CA VAL A 19 -5.66 -5.90 -21.75
C VAL A 19 -4.43 -6.04 -22.65
N LEU A 20 -4.02 -7.27 -22.98
CA LEU A 20 -2.89 -7.49 -23.89
C LEU A 20 -3.10 -6.81 -25.25
N ARG A 21 -4.31 -6.91 -25.81
CA ARG A 21 -4.64 -6.24 -27.08
C ARG A 21 -4.62 -4.72 -26.98
N ALA A 22 -5.03 -4.17 -25.85
CA ALA A 22 -4.96 -2.73 -25.62
C ALA A 22 -3.52 -2.19 -25.50
N MET A 23 -2.57 -3.06 -25.16
CA MET A 23 -1.14 -2.72 -25.11
C MET A 23 -0.45 -2.75 -26.48
N VAL A 24 -1.07 -3.35 -27.49
CA VAL A 24 -0.52 -3.46 -28.86
C VAL A 24 -0.87 -2.16 -29.63
N VAL A 25 -0.18 -1.10 -29.28
CA VAL A 25 -0.31 0.21 -29.91
C VAL A 25 1.07 0.75 -30.27
N SER A 26 1.13 1.66 -31.23
CA SER A 26 2.39 2.34 -31.57
C SER A 26 2.93 3.10 -30.36
N MET A 27 4.25 3.10 -30.22
CA MET A 27 4.91 3.91 -29.19
C MET A 27 4.57 5.39 -29.41
N GLU A 28 4.23 6.07 -28.31
CA GLU A 28 3.90 7.49 -28.31
C GLU A 28 4.97 8.26 -27.54
N ASP A 29 5.34 9.42 -28.05
CA ASP A 29 6.26 10.31 -27.35
C ASP A 29 5.55 10.92 -26.13
N HIS A 30 6.10 10.68 -24.93
CA HIS A 30 5.56 11.18 -23.66
C HIS A 30 5.55 12.73 -23.59
N ARG A 31 6.27 13.42 -24.47
CA ARG A 31 6.26 14.89 -24.61
C ARG A 31 5.30 15.37 -25.68
N SER A 32 4.68 14.46 -26.44
CA SER A 32 3.71 14.85 -27.46
C SER A 32 2.43 15.40 -26.81
N PRO A 33 1.69 16.29 -27.50
CA PRO A 33 0.41 16.77 -26.99
C PRO A 33 -0.67 15.69 -26.87
N LYS A 34 -0.46 14.51 -27.44
CA LYS A 34 -1.38 13.37 -27.33
C LYS A 34 -1.26 12.65 -25.98
N PHE A 35 -0.08 12.64 -25.36
CA PHE A 35 0.14 11.94 -24.10
C PHE A 35 -0.69 12.50 -22.93
N PRO A 36 -0.81 13.83 -22.74
CA PRO A 36 -1.74 14.39 -21.76
C PRO A 36 -3.20 13.99 -21.98
N ALA A 37 -3.65 13.85 -23.23
CA ALA A 37 -5.01 13.39 -23.52
C ALA A 37 -5.24 11.96 -22.97
N LEU A 38 -4.30 11.04 -23.19
CA LEU A 38 -4.35 9.68 -22.66
C LEU A 38 -4.36 9.69 -21.12
N THR A 39 -3.48 10.43 -20.49
CA THR A 39 -3.39 10.46 -19.02
C THR A 39 -4.62 11.10 -18.38
N ASN A 40 -5.16 12.15 -18.97
CA ASN A 40 -6.37 12.83 -18.51
C ASN A 40 -7.61 11.93 -18.58
N GLU A 41 -7.67 11.03 -19.57
CA GLU A 41 -8.74 10.02 -19.66
C GLU A 41 -8.60 8.93 -18.58
N MET A 42 -7.37 8.52 -18.29
CA MET A 42 -7.06 7.42 -17.36
C MET A 42 -7.25 7.81 -15.88
N MET A 43 -6.87 9.03 -15.48
CA MET A 43 -6.88 9.47 -14.08
C MET A 43 -8.25 9.39 -13.39
N PRO A 44 -9.37 9.80 -14.02
CA PRO A 44 -10.71 9.60 -13.44
C PRO A 44 -11.06 8.12 -13.24
N GLY A 45 -10.57 7.23 -14.12
CA GLY A 45 -10.73 5.79 -13.98
C GLY A 45 -10.02 5.25 -12.74
N LEU A 46 -8.79 5.68 -12.47
CA LEU A 46 -8.03 5.31 -11.28
C LEU A 46 -8.71 5.77 -10.00
N LYS A 47 -9.25 6.99 -9.95
CA LYS A 47 -10.03 7.47 -8.79
C LYS A 47 -11.21 6.55 -8.47
N LYS A 48 -11.91 6.03 -9.49
CA LYS A 48 -13.01 5.07 -9.30
C LYS A 48 -12.50 3.74 -8.71
N VAL A 49 -11.34 3.25 -9.17
CA VAL A 49 -10.71 2.03 -8.63
C VAL A 49 -10.37 2.21 -7.15
N PHE A 50 -9.76 3.33 -6.79
CA PHE A 50 -9.43 3.66 -5.41
C PHE A 50 -10.62 4.16 -4.57
N ARG A 51 -11.82 4.31 -5.17
CA ARG A 51 -13.02 4.83 -4.51
C ARG A 51 -12.77 6.15 -3.79
N THR A 52 -12.05 7.06 -4.43
CA THR A 52 -11.72 8.38 -3.89
C THR A 52 -12.22 9.51 -4.79
N GLU A 53 -12.79 10.52 -4.19
CA GLU A 53 -13.20 11.77 -4.87
C GLU A 53 -12.09 12.82 -4.77
N HIS A 54 -11.43 12.91 -3.61
CA HIS A 54 -10.48 13.97 -3.27
C HIS A 54 -9.02 13.55 -3.45
N GLY A 55 -8.72 12.26 -3.34
CA GLY A 55 -7.35 11.75 -3.49
C GLY A 55 -6.79 11.99 -4.90
N THR A 56 -5.48 12.17 -5.00
CA THR A 56 -4.75 12.27 -6.27
C THR A 56 -3.98 10.98 -6.51
N PRO A 57 -4.31 10.19 -7.54
CA PRO A 57 -3.51 9.02 -7.89
C PRO A 57 -2.18 9.43 -8.52
N PHE A 58 -1.12 8.73 -8.13
CA PHE A 58 0.20 8.83 -8.75
C PHE A 58 0.55 7.48 -9.36
N ILE A 59 1.20 7.50 -10.52
CA ILE A 59 1.62 6.30 -11.24
C ILE A 59 3.14 6.31 -11.32
N PHE A 60 3.75 5.23 -10.79
CA PHE A 60 5.19 5.02 -10.88
C PHE A 60 5.47 3.72 -11.65
N PRO A 61 6.42 3.72 -12.60
CA PRO A 61 6.87 2.50 -13.27
C PRO A 61 7.74 1.68 -12.30
N SER A 62 7.11 0.97 -11.38
CA SER A 62 7.77 0.21 -10.33
C SER A 62 6.90 -0.98 -9.88
N SER A 63 7.39 -1.74 -8.90
CA SER A 63 6.59 -2.71 -8.13
C SER A 63 5.88 -2.00 -6.96
N GLY A 64 5.02 -2.73 -6.22
CA GLY A 64 4.40 -2.23 -4.99
C GLY A 64 5.41 -1.71 -3.96
N THR A 65 6.59 -2.33 -3.89
CA THR A 65 7.70 -1.88 -3.03
C THR A 65 8.11 -0.43 -3.30
N GLY A 66 8.14 0.00 -4.58
CA GLY A 66 8.42 1.39 -4.92
C GLY A 66 7.31 2.36 -4.48
N CYS A 67 6.06 1.89 -4.39
CA CYS A 67 4.97 2.69 -3.82
C CYS A 67 5.12 2.87 -2.29
N TRP A 68 5.59 1.85 -1.57
CA TRP A 68 5.93 2.00 -0.15
C TRP A 68 7.01 3.05 0.06
N GLU A 69 8.10 2.97 -0.72
CA GLU A 69 9.19 3.94 -0.65
C GLU A 69 8.70 5.35 -0.96
N ALA A 70 7.90 5.50 -2.03
CA ALA A 70 7.33 6.79 -2.42
C ALA A 70 6.44 7.37 -1.31
N ALA A 71 5.57 6.56 -0.69
CA ALA A 71 4.72 7.01 0.41
C ALA A 71 5.56 7.47 1.61
N VAL A 72 6.51 6.65 2.05
CA VAL A 72 7.34 6.92 3.22
C VAL A 72 8.23 8.14 3.02
N THR A 73 9.00 8.19 1.93
CA THR A 73 10.00 9.26 1.71
C THR A 73 9.40 10.63 1.41
N ASN A 74 8.14 10.67 0.94
CA ASN A 74 7.45 11.94 0.66
C ASN A 74 6.64 12.49 1.86
N THR A 75 6.42 11.70 2.89
CA THR A 75 5.55 12.09 4.01
C THR A 75 6.21 12.03 5.37
N LEU A 76 7.33 11.31 5.49
CA LEU A 76 8.05 11.07 6.74
C LEU A 76 9.52 11.44 6.60
N SER A 77 10.17 11.67 7.74
CA SER A 77 11.60 11.97 7.85
C SER A 77 12.31 10.93 8.73
N PRO A 78 13.62 10.70 8.53
CA PRO A 78 14.39 9.86 9.43
C PRO A 78 14.18 10.25 10.89
N GLY A 79 13.95 9.26 11.76
CA GLY A 79 13.62 9.45 13.18
C GLY A 79 12.11 9.53 13.46
N ASP A 80 11.25 9.72 12.47
CA ASP A 80 9.81 9.67 12.69
C ASP A 80 9.38 8.27 13.11
N ARG A 81 8.47 8.21 14.09
CA ARG A 81 7.94 6.93 14.57
C ARG A 81 6.78 6.45 13.71
N VAL A 82 6.81 5.16 13.36
CA VAL A 82 5.72 4.47 12.69
C VAL A 82 5.29 3.24 13.46
N LEU A 83 4.00 2.94 13.46
CA LEU A 83 3.43 1.73 14.05
C LEU A 83 3.19 0.71 12.94
N ALA A 84 3.70 -0.50 13.11
CA ALA A 84 3.54 -1.58 12.15
C ALA A 84 3.37 -2.92 12.85
N ALA A 85 2.59 -3.84 12.27
CA ALA A 85 2.49 -5.22 12.72
C ALA A 85 3.22 -6.15 11.76
N ARG A 86 3.89 -7.17 12.30
CA ARG A 86 4.56 -8.21 11.54
C ARG A 86 3.75 -9.50 11.64
N PHE A 87 3.03 -9.84 10.58
CA PHE A 87 2.18 -11.04 10.52
C PHE A 87 2.29 -11.81 9.20
N GLY A 88 3.29 -11.47 8.39
CA GLY A 88 3.62 -12.14 7.14
C GLY A 88 4.82 -11.51 6.45
N GLN A 89 5.11 -11.96 5.23
CA GLN A 89 6.31 -11.57 4.50
C GLN A 89 6.28 -10.10 4.07
N PHE A 90 5.14 -9.61 3.55
CA PHE A 90 5.07 -8.24 3.03
C PHE A 90 5.01 -7.21 4.15
N SER A 91 4.27 -7.48 5.21
CA SER A 91 4.32 -6.66 6.43
C SER A 91 5.73 -6.60 7.02
N HIS A 92 6.47 -7.72 7.01
CA HIS A 92 7.87 -7.76 7.44
C HIS A 92 8.80 -6.92 6.55
N LEU A 93 8.70 -7.09 5.21
CA LEU A 93 9.54 -6.34 4.26
C LEU A 93 9.30 -4.83 4.32
N TRP A 94 8.06 -4.42 4.57
CA TRP A 94 7.75 -3.00 4.74
C TRP A 94 8.37 -2.41 5.99
N ILE A 95 8.31 -3.15 7.11
CA ILE A 95 9.02 -2.81 8.35
C ILE A 95 10.53 -2.64 8.11
N GLU A 96 11.16 -3.61 7.41
CA GLU A 96 12.57 -3.51 7.08
C GLU A 96 12.91 -2.29 6.24
N MET A 97 12.07 -1.98 5.24
CA MET A 97 12.25 -0.78 4.44
C MET A 97 12.22 0.48 5.29
N CYS A 98 11.20 0.64 6.14
CA CYS A 98 11.09 1.79 7.05
C CYS A 98 12.32 1.91 7.95
N THR A 99 12.81 0.80 8.49
CA THR A 99 14.02 0.76 9.31
C THR A 99 15.26 1.21 8.51
N ARG A 100 15.42 0.72 7.26
CA ARG A 100 16.54 1.13 6.39
C ARG A 100 16.49 2.61 5.99
N LEU A 101 15.28 3.17 5.92
CA LEU A 101 15.07 4.61 5.67
C LEU A 101 15.25 5.46 6.94
N GLY A 102 15.64 4.84 8.07
CA GLY A 102 15.96 5.54 9.30
C GLY A 102 14.76 5.89 10.17
N LEU A 103 13.59 5.30 9.94
CA LEU A 103 12.41 5.49 10.79
C LEU A 103 12.52 4.70 12.09
N ASP A 104 11.90 5.21 13.15
CA ASP A 104 11.69 4.51 14.42
C ASP A 104 10.45 3.64 14.32
N VAL A 105 10.63 2.34 14.03
CA VAL A 105 9.51 1.43 13.81
C VAL A 105 9.10 0.75 15.12
N GLN A 106 7.93 1.10 15.63
CA GLN A 106 7.28 0.36 16.73
C GLN A 106 6.57 -0.86 16.15
N ILE A 107 7.13 -2.04 16.43
CA ILE A 107 6.68 -3.30 15.84
C ILE A 107 5.78 -4.05 16.82
N VAL A 108 4.63 -4.53 16.33
CA VAL A 108 3.78 -5.51 17.00
C VAL A 108 4.00 -6.85 16.30
N ASP A 109 4.69 -7.76 16.96
CA ASP A 109 4.89 -9.12 16.45
C ASP A 109 3.63 -9.96 16.66
N CYS A 110 3.15 -10.58 15.59
CA CYS A 110 1.97 -11.40 15.58
C CYS A 110 2.26 -12.77 14.97
N GLU A 111 1.43 -13.74 15.25
CA GLU A 111 1.45 -15.01 14.54
C GLU A 111 1.10 -14.79 13.06
N TRP A 112 1.84 -15.43 12.16
CA TRP A 112 1.57 -15.31 10.72
C TRP A 112 0.20 -15.88 10.38
N GLY A 113 -0.56 -15.12 9.58
CA GLY A 113 -1.92 -15.48 9.19
C GLY A 113 -3.03 -14.90 10.07
N THR A 114 -2.69 -14.03 11.05
CA THR A 114 -3.69 -13.41 11.95
C THR A 114 -4.18 -12.04 11.49
N GLY A 115 -3.42 -11.33 10.64
CA GLY A 115 -3.73 -9.97 10.20
C GLY A 115 -3.34 -8.89 11.21
N VAL A 116 -3.79 -7.66 10.96
CA VAL A 116 -3.47 -6.50 11.82
C VAL A 116 -4.14 -6.66 13.20
N PRO A 117 -3.38 -6.54 14.31
CA PRO A 117 -3.88 -6.72 15.68
C PRO A 117 -4.61 -5.45 16.16
N LEU A 118 -5.89 -5.30 15.81
CA LEU A 118 -6.69 -4.08 16.02
C LEU A 118 -6.66 -3.59 17.47
N GLN A 119 -6.87 -4.50 18.44
CA GLN A 119 -6.90 -4.10 19.85
C GLN A 119 -5.56 -3.54 20.31
N GLN A 120 -4.45 -4.16 19.92
CA GLN A 120 -3.12 -3.69 20.29
C GLN A 120 -2.82 -2.34 19.61
N TYR A 121 -3.24 -2.14 18.36
CA TYR A 121 -3.12 -0.85 17.67
C TYR A 121 -3.93 0.24 18.40
N ALA A 122 -5.17 -0.05 18.77
CA ALA A 122 -6.02 0.89 19.50
C ALA A 122 -5.39 1.29 20.86
N ASP A 123 -4.85 0.31 21.60
CA ASP A 123 -4.22 0.56 22.90
C ASP A 123 -2.95 1.41 22.76
N ILE A 124 -2.11 1.10 21.77
CA ILE A 124 -0.90 1.87 21.48
C ILE A 124 -1.24 3.30 21.09
N LEU A 125 -2.20 3.50 20.19
CA LEU A 125 -2.60 4.83 19.72
C LEU A 125 -3.23 5.66 20.85
N LYS A 126 -4.07 5.06 21.69
CA LYS A 126 -4.64 5.72 22.87
C LYS A 126 -3.58 6.10 23.89
N ALA A 127 -2.52 5.30 24.01
CA ALA A 127 -1.40 5.58 24.92
C ALA A 127 -0.44 6.65 24.38
N ASP A 128 -0.37 6.87 23.07
CA ASP A 128 0.51 7.88 22.44
C ASP A 128 -0.08 9.29 22.52
N THR A 129 -0.30 9.77 23.73
CA THR A 129 -0.86 11.13 23.98
C THR A 129 0.01 12.27 23.45
N GLY A 130 1.29 12.00 23.21
CA GLY A 130 2.24 12.95 22.63
C GLY A 130 2.26 12.94 21.10
N HIS A 131 1.46 12.12 20.45
CA HIS A 131 1.36 11.98 18.99
C HIS A 131 2.73 11.80 18.33
N LYS A 132 3.56 10.94 18.91
CA LYS A 132 4.90 10.62 18.40
C LYS A 132 4.81 9.72 17.16
N ILE A 133 3.81 8.86 17.08
CA ILE A 133 3.54 8.02 15.92
C ILE A 133 3.05 8.93 14.78
N LYS A 134 3.77 8.93 13.66
CA LYS A 134 3.44 9.75 12.47
C LYS A 134 2.65 8.99 11.43
N ALA A 135 2.82 7.68 11.37
CA ALA A 135 2.06 6.83 10.46
C ALA A 135 1.80 5.45 11.07
N VAL A 136 0.69 4.85 10.64
CA VAL A 136 0.31 3.46 10.90
C VAL A 136 0.37 2.71 9.59
N LEU A 137 1.12 1.61 9.56
CA LEU A 137 1.25 0.75 8.39
C LEU A 137 0.29 -0.44 8.52
N ALA A 138 -0.50 -0.69 7.49
CA ALA A 138 -1.46 -1.79 7.45
C ALA A 138 -1.39 -2.53 6.12
N CYS A 139 -0.88 -3.76 6.13
CA CYS A 139 -0.97 -4.66 4.99
C CYS A 139 -2.39 -5.24 4.92
N HIS A 140 -3.15 -4.85 3.89
CA HIS A 140 -4.54 -5.27 3.72
C HIS A 140 -4.64 -6.74 3.36
N ASN A 141 -3.94 -7.14 2.30
CA ASN A 141 -3.92 -8.53 1.84
C ASN A 141 -2.50 -9.08 1.90
N GLU A 142 -2.19 -9.80 2.97
CA GLU A 142 -0.86 -10.40 3.15
C GLU A 142 -0.71 -11.62 2.22
N THR A 143 0.01 -11.44 1.15
CA THR A 143 0.17 -12.44 0.08
C THR A 143 0.76 -13.75 0.58
N ALA A 144 1.70 -13.70 1.53
CA ALA A 144 2.40 -14.90 2.01
C ALA A 144 1.49 -15.84 2.81
N THR A 145 0.42 -15.33 3.41
CA THR A 145 -0.48 -16.10 4.28
C THR A 145 -1.91 -16.16 3.76
N GLY A 146 -2.27 -15.28 2.83
CA GLY A 146 -3.63 -15.16 2.29
C GLY A 146 -4.63 -14.47 3.23
N VAL A 147 -4.14 -13.88 4.32
CA VAL A 147 -5.01 -13.17 5.27
C VAL A 147 -5.41 -11.80 4.74
N THR A 148 -6.65 -11.42 4.97
CA THR A 148 -7.16 -10.06 4.72
C THR A 148 -7.37 -9.36 6.07
N SER A 149 -6.70 -8.23 6.27
CA SER A 149 -6.81 -7.42 7.48
C SER A 149 -8.02 -6.49 7.43
N ASP A 150 -8.61 -6.21 8.59
CA ASP A 150 -9.69 -5.22 8.73
C ASP A 150 -9.12 -3.79 8.77
N ILE A 151 -9.06 -3.17 7.61
CA ILE A 151 -8.54 -1.79 7.46
C ILE A 151 -9.52 -0.75 8.00
N ALA A 152 -10.83 -1.03 7.95
CA ALA A 152 -11.83 -0.17 8.55
C ALA A 152 -11.63 -0.07 10.06
N GLY A 153 -11.41 -1.20 10.73
CA GLY A 153 -11.09 -1.23 12.16
C GLY A 153 -9.80 -0.49 12.51
N VAL A 154 -8.77 -0.51 11.64
CA VAL A 154 -7.56 0.31 11.85
C VAL A 154 -7.90 1.80 11.79
N ARG A 155 -8.75 2.22 10.85
CA ARG A 155 -9.20 3.62 10.74
C ARG A 155 -10.01 4.02 11.97
N GLU A 156 -10.94 3.17 12.41
CA GLU A 156 -11.74 3.40 13.63
C GLU A 156 -10.85 3.57 14.86
N ALA A 157 -9.81 2.74 15.02
CA ALA A 157 -8.86 2.86 16.14
C ALA A 157 -8.14 4.21 16.16
N LEU A 158 -7.74 4.73 15.00
CA LEU A 158 -7.16 6.07 14.86
C LEU A 158 -8.17 7.17 15.21
N ASP A 159 -9.41 7.05 14.74
CA ASP A 159 -10.47 8.04 14.96
C ASP A 159 -10.89 8.09 16.42
N GLU A 160 -11.09 6.93 17.07
CA GLU A 160 -11.42 6.84 18.50
C GLU A 160 -10.31 7.42 19.38
N ALA A 161 -9.04 7.17 19.04
CA ALA A 161 -7.90 7.76 19.72
C ALA A 161 -7.72 9.25 19.40
N LYS A 162 -8.48 9.80 18.44
CA LYS A 162 -8.28 11.15 17.87
C LYS A 162 -6.83 11.38 17.44
N HIS A 163 -6.21 10.33 16.89
CA HIS A 163 -4.79 10.31 16.59
C HIS A 163 -4.52 10.85 15.18
N PRO A 164 -3.62 11.84 15.01
CA PRO A 164 -3.37 12.50 13.71
C PRO A 164 -2.48 11.70 12.76
N ALA A 165 -2.01 10.52 13.13
CA ALA A 165 -1.15 9.70 12.29
C ALA A 165 -1.80 9.37 10.95
N LEU A 166 -0.97 9.36 9.91
CA LEU A 166 -1.38 8.89 8.58
C LEU A 166 -1.64 7.37 8.62
N LEU A 167 -2.63 6.91 7.86
CA LEU A 167 -2.85 5.49 7.63
C LEU A 167 -2.33 5.13 6.23
N PHE A 168 -1.30 4.28 6.18
CA PHE A 168 -0.78 3.71 4.94
C PHE A 168 -1.29 2.29 4.78
N VAL A 169 -1.89 2.02 3.63
CA VAL A 169 -2.48 0.71 3.31
C VAL A 169 -1.79 0.16 2.07
N ASP A 170 -1.29 -1.10 2.18
CA ASP A 170 -0.74 -1.88 1.09
C ASP A 170 -1.76 -2.87 0.58
#